data_3d04ad811be90f8bac042c952dc84f67
#
_entry.id   3d04ad811be90f8bac042c952dc84f67
#
_cell.length_a   1.000
_cell.length_b   1.000
_cell.length_c   1.000
_cell.angle_alpha   90.00
_cell.angle_beta   90.00
_cell.angle_gamma   90.00
#
_symmetry.space_group_name_H-M   'P 1'
#
loop_
_entity.id
_entity.type
_entity.pdbx_description
1 polymer ?
#
loop_
_entity_poly.entity_id
_entity_poly.type
_entity_poly.pdbx_seq_one_letter_code
_entity_poly.pdbx_strand_id
1 'polypeptide(L)'
;MTESPYSTPFFRFHVWNGGILLFVITFLTANALLVGADTKDVKPIRDGHSHNDYWRNRPMLDALDHGFCSVEADVFLRDGKFWAGHTRAEILLGRNLETIYFKTLKERIAQNGGTVYPGVETFYLWIEFKEDPEKAWAALSPLLEKYKDMFCSVTDGVKKPGPVQVIITGNRPFKAFEDPNGKTFYATLDGRSADLDDPNRPAWMVGAINENWGSICSWKGKGEFPADERARLAALIDKAHNQGRLLRFWGAPQNADFWMELRRLKVDFINTDHLTTFRNFDSQYRTAQ
;
A
#
# COMPACT_ATOMS: atom_id res chain seq x y z
N MET A 1 34.28 -34.39 23.62
CA MET A 1 33.29 -35.40 24.01
C MET A 1 32.12 -34.67 24.59
N THR A 2 31.11 -34.38 23.78
CA THR A 2 29.78 -33.96 24.21
C THR A 2 28.81 -34.42 23.13
N GLU A 3 27.88 -35.27 23.53
CA GLU A 3 26.95 -36.02 22.68
C GLU A 3 25.83 -35.14 22.12
N SER A 4 25.44 -35.49 20.90
CA SER A 4 24.28 -34.90 20.18
C SER A 4 23.01 -35.66 20.55
N PRO A 5 21.85 -34.98 20.79
CA PRO A 5 20.58 -35.65 21.06
C PRO A 5 19.64 -35.54 19.84
N TYR A 6 19.76 -36.44 18.88
CA TYR A 6 18.66 -36.74 17.96
C TYR A 6 18.49 -38.25 17.85
N SER A 7 17.50 -38.77 18.60
CA SER A 7 17.00 -40.13 18.46
C SER A 7 15.83 -40.16 17.50
N THR A 8 15.97 -40.89 16.41
CA THR A 8 14.90 -41.25 15.48
C THR A 8 14.07 -42.40 16.05
N PRO A 9 12.73 -42.39 16.00
CA PRO A 9 11.95 -43.56 16.38
C PRO A 9 11.88 -44.58 15.22
N PHE A 10 12.31 -45.80 15.49
CA PHE A 10 12.10 -46.95 14.64
C PHE A 10 10.64 -47.40 14.72
N PHE A 11 9.90 -47.38 13.60
CA PHE A 11 8.63 -48.07 13.50
C PHE A 11 8.85 -49.54 13.12
N ARG A 12 8.44 -50.47 14.03
CA ARG A 12 8.31 -51.91 13.76
C ARG A 12 6.96 -52.16 13.06
N PHE A 13 7.01 -52.70 11.85
CA PHE A 13 5.81 -53.21 11.17
C PHE A 13 5.51 -54.62 11.70
N HIS A 14 4.29 -54.79 12.26
CA HIS A 14 3.70 -56.09 12.46
C HIS A 14 2.76 -56.39 11.30
N VAL A 15 3.09 -57.45 10.56
CA VAL A 15 2.18 -57.97 9.51
C VAL A 15 1.18 -58.90 10.15
N TRP A 16 -0.10 -58.57 10.07
CA TRP A 16 -1.19 -59.48 10.41
C TRP A 16 -2.02 -59.74 9.15
N ASN A 17 -2.26 -61.05 8.88
CA ASN A 17 -3.03 -61.55 7.75
C ASN A 17 -4.52 -61.32 7.98
N GLY A 18 -5.19 -60.83 6.94
CA GLY A 18 -6.62 -61.06 6.73
C GLY A 18 -7.51 -59.85 7.06
N GLY A 19 -8.01 -59.19 6.01
CA GLY A 19 -9.12 -58.23 6.08
C GLY A 19 -8.77 -56.88 5.43
N ILE A 20 -9.27 -56.70 4.20
CA ILE A 20 -9.20 -55.39 3.54
C ILE A 20 -10.18 -54.46 4.23
N LEU A 21 -9.71 -53.64 5.15
CA LEU A 21 -10.49 -52.51 5.72
C LEU A 21 -10.17 -51.27 4.94
N LEU A 22 -11.09 -50.86 4.08
CA LEU A 22 -11.02 -49.63 3.31
C LEU A 22 -11.15 -48.45 4.30
N PHE A 23 -10.04 -47.88 4.76
CA PHE A 23 -10.05 -46.61 5.45
C PHE A 23 -10.26 -45.50 4.42
N VAL A 24 -11.48 -45.02 4.31
CA VAL A 24 -11.79 -43.73 3.65
C VAL A 24 -11.27 -42.64 4.58
N ILE A 25 -10.04 -42.17 4.32
CA ILE A 25 -9.55 -40.95 4.96
C ILE A 25 -10.25 -39.78 4.29
N THR A 26 -11.33 -39.33 4.87
CA THR A 26 -11.93 -38.04 4.55
C THR A 26 -10.94 -36.96 5.00
N PHE A 27 -10.17 -36.43 4.05
CA PHE A 27 -9.50 -35.15 4.24
C PHE A 27 -10.57 -34.08 4.39
N LEU A 28 -10.96 -33.79 5.62
CA LEU A 28 -11.57 -32.52 5.95
C LEU A 28 -10.47 -31.45 5.69
N THR A 29 -10.46 -30.91 4.49
CA THR A 29 -9.81 -29.64 4.24
C THR A 29 -10.53 -28.60 5.09
N ALA A 30 -10.02 -28.36 6.28
CA ALA A 30 -10.35 -27.15 7.02
C ALA A 30 -9.87 -25.99 6.14
N ASN A 31 -10.75 -25.47 5.28
CA ASN A 31 -10.65 -24.11 4.82
C ASN A 31 -10.78 -23.26 6.09
N ALA A 32 -9.67 -23.01 6.77
CA ALA A 32 -9.57 -21.90 7.68
C ALA A 32 -9.82 -20.65 6.83
N LEU A 33 -11.07 -20.23 6.75
CA LEU A 33 -11.41 -18.87 6.43
C LEU A 33 -10.55 -18.03 7.35
N LEU A 34 -9.53 -17.37 6.80
CA LEU A 34 -8.82 -16.28 7.44
C LEU A 34 -9.87 -15.18 7.66
N VAL A 35 -10.65 -15.32 8.74
CA VAL A 35 -11.55 -14.27 9.19
C VAL A 35 -10.62 -13.16 9.66
N GLY A 36 -10.45 -12.14 8.83
CA GLY A 36 -9.85 -10.88 9.28
C GLY A 36 -10.61 -10.38 10.50
N ALA A 37 -9.96 -9.66 11.41
CA ALA A 37 -10.59 -9.06 12.56
C ALA A 37 -11.88 -8.35 12.15
N ASP A 38 -12.91 -8.38 13.02
CA ASP A 38 -14.19 -7.73 12.73
C ASP A 38 -13.91 -6.26 12.38
N THR A 39 -14.19 -5.91 11.12
CA THR A 39 -13.78 -4.63 10.51
C THR A 39 -14.40 -3.42 11.20
N LYS A 40 -15.44 -3.64 12.01
CA LYS A 40 -16.20 -2.59 12.71
C LYS A 40 -15.42 -1.92 13.85
N ASP A 41 -14.43 -2.63 14.43
CA ASP A 41 -13.69 -2.14 15.59
C ASP A 41 -12.32 -1.53 15.24
N VAL A 42 -11.89 -1.59 13.98
CA VAL A 42 -10.63 -1.04 13.56
C VAL A 42 -10.75 0.47 13.35
N LYS A 43 -10.05 1.26 14.17
CA LYS A 43 -9.97 2.72 14.00
C LYS A 43 -9.04 3.06 12.84
N PRO A 44 -9.53 3.74 11.78
CA PRO A 44 -8.71 4.12 10.64
C PRO A 44 -7.62 5.12 11.01
N ILE A 45 -6.42 4.92 10.49
CA ILE A 45 -5.27 5.83 10.57
C ILE A 45 -5.11 6.48 9.20
N ARG A 46 -5.70 7.68 9.03
CA ARG A 46 -5.86 8.31 7.71
C ARG A 46 -4.55 8.66 7.04
N ASP A 47 -3.56 9.07 7.83
CA ASP A 47 -2.22 9.45 7.39
C ASP A 47 -1.20 8.30 7.42
N GLY A 48 -1.59 7.11 7.91
CA GLY A 48 -0.72 5.94 7.96
C GLY A 48 -0.52 5.30 6.59
N HIS A 49 0.73 5.16 6.17
CA HIS A 49 1.12 4.51 4.92
C HIS A 49 1.98 3.27 5.18
N SER A 50 1.46 2.08 4.85
CA SER A 50 2.21 0.81 4.91
C SER A 50 3.17 0.74 3.73
N HIS A 51 4.44 1.13 3.97
CA HIS A 51 5.52 1.06 3.01
C HIS A 51 5.92 -0.39 2.77
N ASN A 52 6.21 -0.76 1.51
CA ASN A 52 6.55 -2.14 1.13
C ASN A 52 5.57 -3.18 1.71
N ASP A 53 4.27 -2.92 1.58
CA ASP A 53 3.23 -3.73 2.20
C ASP A 53 3.31 -5.21 1.84
N TYR A 54 3.78 -5.54 0.64
CA TYR A 54 3.99 -6.91 0.16
C TYR A 54 5.02 -7.72 0.98
N TRP A 55 5.82 -7.09 1.85
CA TRP A 55 6.73 -7.80 2.77
C TRP A 55 6.05 -8.31 4.04
N ARG A 56 4.78 -7.94 4.29
CA ARG A 56 4.02 -8.44 5.43
C ARG A 56 3.76 -9.94 5.32
N ASN A 57 3.49 -10.59 6.45
CA ASN A 57 3.08 -12.01 6.47
C ASN A 57 1.78 -12.19 5.70
N ARG A 58 0.83 -11.26 5.89
CA ARG A 58 -0.45 -11.17 5.20
C ARG A 58 -0.56 -9.80 4.51
N PRO A 59 0.10 -9.59 3.35
CA PRO A 59 0.05 -8.33 2.64
C PRO A 59 -1.40 -7.84 2.47
N MET A 60 -1.62 -6.55 2.51
CA MET A 60 -2.92 -5.89 2.56
C MET A 60 -3.69 -6.15 3.87
N LEU A 61 -3.88 -7.40 4.29
CA LEU A 61 -4.65 -7.75 5.49
C LEU A 61 -4.00 -7.21 6.77
N ASP A 62 -2.68 -7.30 6.90
CA ASP A 62 -2.00 -6.79 8.09
C ASP A 62 -2.11 -5.24 8.17
N ALA A 63 -2.03 -4.53 7.04
CA ALA A 63 -2.27 -3.09 7.00
C ALA A 63 -3.72 -2.74 7.37
N LEU A 64 -4.69 -3.46 6.82
CA LEU A 64 -6.11 -3.26 7.12
C LEU A 64 -6.43 -3.53 8.61
N ASP A 65 -5.89 -4.59 9.19
CA ASP A 65 -6.11 -4.93 10.60
C ASP A 65 -5.48 -3.91 11.57
N HIS A 66 -4.46 -3.17 11.10
CA HIS A 66 -3.84 -2.07 11.84
C HIS A 66 -4.51 -0.70 11.57
N GLY A 67 -5.48 -0.62 10.66
CA GLY A 67 -6.21 0.61 10.37
C GLY A 67 -5.56 1.52 9.34
N PHE A 68 -4.53 1.09 8.64
CA PHE A 68 -3.85 1.92 7.63
C PHE A 68 -4.78 2.23 6.47
N CYS A 69 -4.81 3.51 6.06
CA CYS A 69 -5.62 3.97 4.93
C CYS A 69 -4.81 4.13 3.64
N SER A 70 -3.54 3.75 3.65
CA SER A 70 -2.66 3.79 2.49
C SER A 70 -1.66 2.64 2.53
N VAL A 71 -1.41 2.01 1.38
CA VAL A 71 -0.45 0.91 1.21
C VAL A 71 0.33 1.06 -0.09
N GLU A 72 1.54 0.48 -0.13
CA GLU A 72 2.40 0.45 -1.31
C GLU A 72 2.71 -0.98 -1.75
N ALA A 73 2.57 -1.21 -3.06
CA ALA A 73 2.91 -2.45 -3.72
C ALA A 73 3.89 -2.19 -4.88
N ASP A 74 5.14 -2.61 -4.72
CA ASP A 74 6.11 -2.66 -5.82
C ASP A 74 5.77 -3.81 -6.74
N VAL A 75 5.77 -3.58 -8.04
CA VAL A 75 5.33 -4.61 -8.98
C VAL A 75 6.24 -4.77 -10.19
N PHE A 76 6.33 -6.01 -10.64
CA PHE A 76 6.93 -6.42 -11.90
C PHE A 76 5.86 -7.03 -12.80
N LEU A 77 5.85 -6.66 -14.08
CA LEU A 77 4.99 -7.28 -15.08
C LEU A 77 5.65 -8.55 -15.63
N ARG A 78 5.00 -9.71 -15.43
CA ARG A 78 5.46 -10.99 -15.97
C ARG A 78 4.27 -11.83 -16.43
N ASP A 79 4.34 -12.34 -17.65
CA ASP A 79 3.31 -13.19 -18.26
C ASP A 79 1.90 -12.59 -18.19
N GLY A 80 1.80 -11.27 -18.45
CA GLY A 80 0.55 -10.51 -18.41
C GLY A 80 -0.03 -10.28 -17.02
N LYS A 81 0.70 -10.59 -15.95
CA LYS A 81 0.27 -10.42 -14.55
C LYS A 81 1.28 -9.57 -13.77
N PHE A 82 0.79 -8.87 -12.75
CA PHE A 82 1.63 -8.12 -11.83
C PHE A 82 1.96 -8.93 -10.58
N TRP A 83 3.24 -9.00 -10.27
CA TRP A 83 3.77 -9.72 -9.11
C TRP A 83 4.48 -8.73 -8.19
N ALA A 84 4.08 -8.73 -6.92
CA ALA A 84 4.62 -7.82 -5.94
C ALA A 84 5.96 -8.31 -5.38
N GLY A 85 6.93 -7.39 -5.29
CA GLY A 85 8.26 -7.61 -4.74
C GLY A 85 9.17 -6.42 -5.03
N HIS A 86 10.19 -6.22 -4.18
CA HIS A 86 11.18 -5.16 -4.40
C HIS A 86 12.22 -5.55 -5.45
N THR A 87 12.50 -6.84 -5.57
CA THR A 87 13.44 -7.40 -6.53
C THR A 87 12.77 -8.46 -7.40
N ARG A 88 13.39 -8.75 -8.55
CA ARG A 88 12.91 -9.84 -9.44
C ARG A 88 12.91 -11.21 -8.77
N ALA A 89 13.77 -11.44 -7.79
CA ALA A 89 13.78 -12.70 -7.05
C ALA A 89 12.56 -12.85 -6.14
N GLU A 90 12.09 -11.77 -5.56
CA GLU A 90 10.94 -11.79 -4.64
C GLU A 90 9.61 -12.11 -5.32
N ILE A 91 9.47 -11.85 -6.64
CA ILE A 91 8.24 -12.22 -7.36
C ILE A 91 7.99 -13.73 -7.42
N LEU A 92 9.05 -14.54 -7.16
CA LEU A 92 8.90 -16.00 -7.06
C LEU A 92 8.06 -16.43 -5.83
N LEU A 93 7.83 -15.52 -4.87
CA LEU A 93 6.92 -15.74 -3.75
C LEU A 93 5.45 -15.79 -4.18
N GLY A 94 5.15 -15.50 -5.45
CA GLY A 94 3.82 -15.65 -6.04
C GLY A 94 2.78 -14.62 -5.53
N ARG A 95 3.22 -13.46 -5.06
CA ARG A 95 2.36 -12.38 -4.54
C ARG A 95 1.74 -11.60 -5.70
N ASN A 96 0.58 -12.02 -6.15
CA ASN A 96 -0.12 -11.40 -7.28
C ASN A 96 -0.90 -10.14 -6.85
N LEU A 97 -0.69 -9.01 -7.53
CA LEU A 97 -1.33 -7.72 -7.24
C LEU A 97 -2.86 -7.81 -7.21
N GLU A 98 -3.45 -8.41 -8.25
CA GLU A 98 -4.92 -8.51 -8.35
C GLU A 98 -5.51 -9.30 -7.18
N THR A 99 -4.87 -10.43 -6.84
CA THR A 99 -5.38 -11.33 -5.80
C THR A 99 -5.23 -10.72 -4.42
N ILE A 100 -4.06 -10.14 -4.11
CA ILE A 100 -3.75 -9.64 -2.78
C ILE A 100 -4.42 -8.29 -2.51
N TYR A 101 -4.40 -7.38 -3.49
CA TYR A 101 -4.86 -6.01 -3.26
C TYR A 101 -6.26 -5.77 -3.81
N PHE A 102 -6.52 -6.04 -5.10
CA PHE A 102 -7.78 -5.66 -5.71
C PHE A 102 -8.96 -6.49 -5.21
N LYS A 103 -8.80 -7.81 -5.12
CA LYS A 103 -9.88 -8.67 -4.61
C LYS A 103 -10.17 -8.39 -3.15
N THR A 104 -9.11 -8.24 -2.31
CA THR A 104 -9.27 -7.93 -0.89
C THR A 104 -9.96 -6.58 -0.68
N LEU A 105 -9.58 -5.54 -1.43
CA LEU A 105 -10.25 -4.24 -1.38
C LEU A 105 -11.70 -4.33 -1.82
N LYS A 106 -11.99 -5.04 -2.92
CA LYS A 106 -13.36 -5.24 -3.42
C LYS A 106 -14.25 -5.91 -2.38
N GLU A 107 -13.75 -6.97 -1.75
CA GLU A 107 -14.47 -7.69 -0.68
C GLU A 107 -14.72 -6.77 0.53
N ARG A 108 -13.69 -6.03 0.95
CA ARG A 108 -13.78 -5.09 2.07
C ARG A 108 -14.79 -3.98 1.82
N ILE A 109 -14.79 -3.39 0.62
CA ILE A 109 -15.76 -2.36 0.21
C ILE A 109 -17.19 -2.90 0.24
N ALA A 110 -17.41 -4.13 -0.24
CA ALA A 110 -18.71 -4.77 -0.21
C ALA A 110 -19.20 -5.02 1.23
N GLN A 111 -18.31 -5.46 2.13
CA GLN A 111 -18.62 -5.71 3.55
C GLN A 111 -18.94 -4.42 4.31
N ASN A 112 -18.32 -3.30 3.97
CA ASN A 112 -18.43 -2.01 4.67
C ASN A 112 -19.40 -1.02 3.99
N GLY A 113 -20.26 -1.49 3.09
CA GLY A 113 -21.29 -0.64 2.48
C GLY A 113 -20.76 0.42 1.52
N GLY A 114 -19.67 0.13 0.80
CA GLY A 114 -19.16 0.98 -0.27
C GLY A 114 -17.82 1.67 0.02
N THR A 115 -17.22 1.47 1.19
CA THR A 115 -15.91 2.05 1.57
C THR A 115 -14.99 1.00 2.18
N VAL A 116 -13.67 1.24 2.18
CA VAL A 116 -12.70 0.32 2.81
C VAL A 116 -12.84 0.33 4.33
N TYR A 117 -13.13 1.50 4.91
CA TYR A 117 -13.47 1.64 6.33
C TYR A 117 -14.68 2.55 6.48
N PRO A 118 -15.59 2.27 7.42
CA PRO A 118 -16.67 3.19 7.74
C PRO A 118 -16.15 4.59 8.08
N GLY A 119 -16.70 5.61 7.44
CA GLY A 119 -16.29 7.01 7.66
C GLY A 119 -14.96 7.43 7.02
N VAL A 120 -14.37 6.61 6.17
CA VAL A 120 -13.21 6.96 5.32
C VAL A 120 -13.66 6.95 3.87
N GLU A 121 -13.64 8.12 3.23
CA GLU A 121 -14.12 8.26 1.85
C GLU A 121 -13.23 7.55 0.85
N THR A 122 -11.91 7.67 1.01
CA THR A 122 -10.94 7.14 0.05
C THR A 122 -9.78 6.45 0.75
N PHE A 123 -9.47 5.25 0.30
CA PHE A 123 -8.26 4.48 0.60
C PHE A 123 -7.24 4.67 -0.51
N TYR A 124 -5.95 4.64 -0.21
CA TYR A 124 -4.89 4.90 -1.20
C TYR A 124 -4.07 3.64 -1.46
N LEU A 125 -4.02 3.23 -2.73
CA LEU A 125 -3.17 2.13 -3.20
C LEU A 125 -2.07 2.70 -4.10
N TRP A 126 -0.84 2.71 -3.60
CA TRP A 126 0.33 3.08 -4.37
C TRP A 126 0.86 1.84 -5.08
N ILE A 127 1.07 1.96 -6.39
CA ILE A 127 1.62 0.88 -7.22
C ILE A 127 2.93 1.38 -7.82
N GLU A 128 4.05 0.83 -7.34
CA GLU A 128 5.36 1.19 -7.86
C GLU A 128 5.74 0.31 -9.04
N PHE A 129 5.86 0.91 -10.21
CA PHE A 129 6.40 0.21 -11.38
C PHE A 129 7.91 0.11 -11.30
N LYS A 130 8.45 -1.11 -11.21
CA LYS A 130 9.88 -1.39 -11.14
C LYS A 130 10.55 -1.45 -12.52
N GLU A 131 9.78 -1.53 -13.60
CA GLU A 131 10.28 -1.73 -14.96
C GLU A 131 9.68 -0.71 -15.95
N ASP A 132 9.67 -1.06 -17.25
CA ASP A 132 9.15 -0.23 -18.34
C ASP A 132 7.74 0.32 -18.02
N PRO A 133 7.59 1.63 -17.82
CA PRO A 133 6.34 2.22 -17.39
C PRO A 133 5.21 2.11 -18.41
N GLU A 134 5.53 2.22 -19.70
CA GLU A 134 4.51 2.21 -20.74
C GLU A 134 3.93 0.81 -20.94
N LYS A 135 4.78 -0.22 -20.89
CA LYS A 135 4.32 -1.62 -20.91
C LYS A 135 3.52 -1.98 -19.66
N ALA A 136 3.99 -1.53 -18.50
CA ALA A 136 3.29 -1.74 -17.25
C ALA A 136 1.92 -1.06 -17.28
N TRP A 137 1.84 0.18 -17.74
CA TRP A 137 0.57 0.89 -17.86
C TRP A 137 -0.39 0.22 -18.86
N ALA A 138 0.10 -0.18 -20.03
CA ALA A 138 -0.71 -0.87 -21.02
C ALA A 138 -1.33 -2.18 -20.49
N ALA A 139 -0.66 -2.86 -19.55
CA ALA A 139 -1.17 -4.05 -18.90
C ALA A 139 -2.07 -3.73 -17.68
N LEU A 140 -1.76 -2.65 -16.92
CA LEU A 140 -2.51 -2.29 -15.71
C LEU A 140 -3.84 -1.61 -16.05
N SER A 141 -3.89 -0.74 -17.05
CA SER A 141 -5.09 0.03 -17.39
C SER A 141 -6.32 -0.84 -17.64
N PRO A 142 -6.27 -1.95 -18.43
CA PRO A 142 -7.41 -2.86 -18.57
C PRO A 142 -7.78 -3.59 -17.27
N LEU A 143 -6.80 -3.85 -16.41
CA LEU A 143 -7.06 -4.46 -15.12
C LEU A 143 -7.77 -3.46 -14.17
N LEU A 144 -7.41 -2.18 -14.18
CA LEU A 144 -8.12 -1.14 -13.45
C LEU A 144 -9.56 -0.99 -13.97
N GLU A 145 -9.75 -0.96 -15.31
CA GLU A 145 -11.09 -0.91 -15.92
C GLU A 145 -12.00 -2.07 -15.46
N LYS A 146 -11.45 -3.28 -15.34
CA LYS A 146 -12.17 -4.45 -14.81
C LYS A 146 -12.73 -4.23 -13.40
N TYR A 147 -12.08 -3.38 -12.60
CA TYR A 147 -12.42 -3.07 -11.21
C TYR A 147 -12.89 -1.61 -11.02
N LYS A 148 -13.30 -0.94 -12.10
CA LYS A 148 -13.59 0.50 -12.14
C LYS A 148 -14.54 1.00 -11.04
N ASP A 149 -15.50 0.21 -10.64
CA ASP A 149 -16.52 0.59 -9.65
C ASP A 149 -15.94 0.88 -8.26
N MET A 150 -14.71 0.41 -7.99
CA MET A 150 -14.04 0.70 -6.72
C MET A 150 -12.99 1.80 -6.80
N PHE A 151 -12.69 2.31 -7.99
CA PHE A 151 -11.61 3.29 -8.15
C PHE A 151 -12.13 4.72 -8.33
N CYS A 152 -11.38 5.68 -7.79
CA CYS A 152 -11.47 7.06 -8.28
C CYS A 152 -11.14 7.08 -9.76
N SER A 153 -11.74 7.99 -10.50
CA SER A 153 -11.46 8.15 -11.92
C SER A 153 -11.22 9.60 -12.31
N VAL A 154 -10.57 9.78 -13.45
CA VAL A 154 -10.38 11.07 -14.10
C VAL A 154 -10.82 10.92 -15.56
N THR A 155 -11.79 11.72 -15.99
CA THR A 155 -12.25 11.77 -17.38
C THR A 155 -12.14 13.19 -17.85
N ASP A 156 -11.47 13.44 -18.98
CA ASP A 156 -11.24 14.79 -19.53
C ASP A 156 -10.70 15.78 -18.48
N GLY A 157 -9.78 15.31 -17.60
CA GLY A 157 -9.20 16.10 -16.51
C GLY A 157 -10.09 16.31 -15.28
N VAL A 158 -11.33 15.83 -15.30
CA VAL A 158 -12.29 15.95 -14.19
C VAL A 158 -12.22 14.70 -13.31
N LYS A 159 -11.93 14.91 -12.02
CA LYS A 159 -11.86 13.82 -11.02
C LYS A 159 -13.28 13.44 -10.56
N LYS A 160 -13.52 12.12 -10.49
CA LYS A 160 -14.70 11.52 -9.83
C LYS A 160 -14.22 10.71 -8.64
N PRO A 161 -14.70 10.98 -7.42
CA PRO A 161 -14.31 10.23 -6.23
C PRO A 161 -14.77 8.78 -6.29
N GLY A 162 -14.06 7.91 -5.56
CA GLY A 162 -14.37 6.51 -5.38
C GLY A 162 -13.72 5.98 -4.09
N PRO A 163 -14.03 4.78 -3.65
CA PRO A 163 -13.51 4.23 -2.40
C PRO A 163 -12.00 3.97 -2.40
N VAL A 164 -11.37 3.87 -3.58
CA VAL A 164 -9.91 3.66 -3.69
C VAL A 164 -9.31 4.59 -4.74
N GLN A 165 -8.29 5.35 -4.34
CA GLN A 165 -7.42 6.10 -5.24
C GLN A 165 -6.15 5.29 -5.52
N VAL A 166 -5.92 4.96 -6.78
CA VAL A 166 -4.64 4.38 -7.22
C VAL A 166 -3.66 5.51 -7.56
N ILE A 167 -2.42 5.41 -7.07
CA ILE A 167 -1.32 6.32 -7.39
C ILE A 167 -0.17 5.49 -7.95
N ILE A 168 0.23 5.75 -9.20
CA ILE A 168 1.38 5.10 -9.82
C ILE A 168 2.64 5.84 -9.44
N THR A 169 3.63 5.12 -8.92
CA THR A 169 4.94 5.63 -8.49
C THR A 169 6.10 4.84 -9.13
N GLY A 170 7.34 5.17 -8.78
CA GLY A 170 8.54 4.56 -9.38
C GLY A 170 8.75 5.01 -10.82
N ASN A 171 8.70 4.08 -11.77
CA ASN A 171 8.73 4.39 -13.20
C ASN A 171 7.33 4.79 -13.67
N ARG A 172 7.10 6.08 -13.87
CA ARG A 172 5.77 6.64 -14.16
C ARG A 172 5.53 6.74 -15.66
N PRO A 173 4.35 6.30 -16.16
CA PRO A 173 3.98 6.33 -17.57
C PRO A 173 3.44 7.71 -17.98
N PHE A 174 4.24 8.78 -17.83
CA PHE A 174 3.78 10.14 -18.12
C PHE A 174 3.22 10.28 -19.53
N LYS A 175 3.85 9.64 -20.52
CA LYS A 175 3.44 9.69 -21.91
C LYS A 175 2.00 9.19 -22.12
N ALA A 176 1.58 8.17 -21.38
CA ALA A 176 0.22 7.65 -21.47
C ALA A 176 -0.84 8.64 -20.98
N PHE A 177 -0.43 9.61 -20.14
CA PHE A 177 -1.32 10.64 -19.53
C PHE A 177 -1.27 11.99 -20.25
N GLU A 178 -0.43 12.19 -21.27
CA GLU A 178 -0.29 13.49 -21.98
C GLU A 178 -1.56 13.90 -22.73
N ASP A 179 -2.35 12.94 -23.22
CA ASP A 179 -3.60 13.21 -23.93
C ASP A 179 -4.80 12.60 -23.16
N PRO A 180 -5.56 13.41 -22.42
CA PRO A 180 -6.72 12.94 -21.67
C PRO A 180 -8.02 12.83 -22.49
N ASN A 181 -8.04 13.39 -23.72
CA ASN A 181 -9.28 13.55 -24.49
C ASN A 181 -9.99 12.22 -24.77
N GLY A 182 -11.21 12.10 -24.31
CA GLY A 182 -12.03 10.90 -24.47
C GLY A 182 -11.56 9.68 -23.70
N LYS A 183 -10.60 9.85 -22.76
CA LYS A 183 -10.05 8.77 -21.95
C LYS A 183 -10.50 8.88 -20.49
N THR A 184 -10.68 7.74 -19.86
CA THR A 184 -10.88 7.65 -18.43
C THR A 184 -9.68 6.93 -17.79
N PHE A 185 -9.08 7.57 -16.81
CA PHE A 185 -7.99 7.03 -16.02
C PHE A 185 -8.50 6.66 -14.63
N TYR A 186 -8.19 5.45 -14.17
CA TYR A 186 -8.52 4.96 -12.82
C TYR A 186 -7.32 5.05 -11.87
N ALA A 187 -6.36 5.88 -12.20
CA ALA A 187 -5.18 6.19 -11.40
C ALA A 187 -4.72 7.62 -11.65
N THR A 188 -3.91 8.13 -10.74
CA THR A 188 -3.08 9.31 -10.93
C THR A 188 -1.61 8.91 -10.79
N LEU A 189 -0.71 9.81 -11.11
CA LEU A 189 0.73 9.63 -10.94
C LEU A 189 1.22 10.35 -9.69
N ASP A 190 2.35 9.91 -9.11
CA ASP A 190 3.13 10.77 -8.25
C ASP A 190 4.08 11.66 -9.07
N GLY A 191 4.50 12.77 -8.46
CA GLY A 191 5.49 13.69 -9.00
C GLY A 191 6.54 14.05 -7.97
N ARG A 192 7.35 15.03 -8.32
CA ARG A 192 8.36 15.64 -7.47
C ARG A 192 7.98 17.09 -7.19
N SER A 193 8.64 17.73 -6.24
CA SER A 193 8.42 19.14 -5.91
C SER A 193 8.53 20.09 -7.13
N ALA A 194 9.41 19.76 -8.08
CA ALA A 194 9.52 20.50 -9.33
C ALA A 194 8.26 20.44 -10.20
N ASP A 195 7.47 19.37 -10.12
CA ASP A 195 6.23 19.23 -10.89
C ASP A 195 5.11 20.18 -10.39
N LEU A 196 5.30 20.84 -9.24
CA LEU A 196 4.39 21.89 -8.75
C LEU A 196 4.43 23.17 -9.61
N ASP A 197 5.50 23.37 -10.35
CA ASP A 197 5.70 24.53 -11.22
C ASP A 197 5.58 24.18 -12.72
N ASP A 198 5.38 22.90 -13.05
CA ASP A 198 5.25 22.45 -14.44
C ASP A 198 3.78 22.47 -14.90
N PRO A 199 3.42 23.37 -15.85
CA PRO A 199 2.05 23.42 -16.38
C PRO A 199 1.64 22.15 -17.15
N ASN A 200 2.61 21.33 -17.60
CA ASN A 200 2.35 20.06 -18.26
C ASN A 200 2.09 18.90 -17.27
N ARG A 201 2.09 19.20 -15.97
CA ARG A 201 1.83 18.25 -14.88
C ARG A 201 0.62 18.69 -14.03
N PRO A 202 -0.58 18.77 -14.62
CA PRO A 202 -1.76 19.21 -13.88
C PRO A 202 -2.10 18.25 -12.73
N ALA A 203 -2.82 18.74 -11.70
CA ALA A 203 -3.14 17.96 -10.50
C ALA A 203 -4.04 16.74 -10.76
N TRP A 204 -4.77 16.71 -11.86
CA TRP A 204 -5.52 15.52 -12.27
C TRP A 204 -4.61 14.39 -12.73
N MET A 205 -3.44 14.71 -13.33
CA MET A 205 -2.41 13.75 -13.74
C MET A 205 -1.48 13.41 -12.57
N VAL A 206 -0.88 14.42 -11.95
CA VAL A 206 0.04 14.29 -10.81
C VAL A 206 -0.70 14.63 -9.53
N GLY A 207 -1.34 13.63 -8.94
CA GLY A 207 -2.21 13.80 -7.77
C GLY A 207 -1.47 13.84 -6.43
N ALA A 208 -0.21 13.44 -6.40
CA ALA A 208 0.60 13.44 -5.19
C ALA A 208 2.05 13.87 -5.49
N ILE A 209 2.70 14.51 -4.52
CA ILE A 209 4.13 14.80 -4.51
C ILE A 209 4.82 13.82 -3.57
N ASN A 210 5.82 13.12 -4.06
CA ASN A 210 6.52 12.05 -3.37
C ASN A 210 8.03 12.25 -3.43
N GLU A 211 8.62 12.74 -2.34
CA GLU A 211 10.03 13.16 -2.29
C GLU A 211 10.88 12.29 -1.37
N ASN A 212 12.18 12.22 -1.67
CA ASN A 212 13.14 11.68 -0.70
C ASN A 212 13.30 12.66 0.46
N TRP A 213 13.10 12.20 1.69
CA TRP A 213 13.27 13.06 2.87
C TRP A 213 14.63 13.73 2.92
N GLY A 214 15.70 12.97 2.64
CA GLY A 214 17.07 13.48 2.71
C GLY A 214 17.42 14.54 1.67
N SER A 215 16.61 14.69 0.60
CA SER A 215 16.77 15.79 -0.37
C SER A 215 16.04 17.07 0.03
N ILE A 216 15.11 17.00 0.99
CA ILE A 216 14.31 18.13 1.47
C ILE A 216 14.79 18.63 2.83
N CYS A 217 15.05 17.72 3.77
CA CYS A 217 15.42 18.02 5.15
C CYS A 217 16.53 17.08 5.65
N SER A 218 17.38 17.58 6.53
CA SER A 218 18.42 16.81 7.21
C SER A 218 17.97 16.23 8.55
N TRP A 219 16.92 16.80 9.17
CA TRP A 219 16.42 16.41 10.49
C TRP A 219 15.99 14.95 10.54
N LYS A 220 16.37 14.25 11.63
CA LYS A 220 16.14 12.80 11.81
C LYS A 220 15.11 12.46 12.89
N GLY A 221 14.28 13.42 13.29
CA GLY A 221 13.29 13.21 14.35
C GLY A 221 13.90 13.16 15.75
N LYS A 222 15.05 13.78 15.97
CA LYS A 222 15.69 13.90 17.28
C LYS A 222 16.18 15.32 17.48
N GLY A 223 15.99 15.85 18.71
CA GLY A 223 16.30 17.24 19.01
C GLY A 223 15.39 18.23 18.28
N GLU A 224 15.78 19.48 18.28
CA GLU A 224 15.03 20.55 17.64
C GLU A 224 15.06 20.40 16.11
N PHE A 225 13.89 20.57 15.48
CA PHE A 225 13.81 20.64 14.02
C PHE A 225 14.34 22.03 13.58
N PRO A 226 15.38 22.11 12.70
CA PRO A 226 15.91 23.39 12.26
C PRO A 226 14.80 24.27 11.69
N ALA A 227 14.68 25.49 12.20
CA ALA A 227 13.54 26.36 11.90
C ALA A 227 13.41 26.71 10.42
N ASP A 228 14.54 26.88 9.73
CA ASP A 228 14.59 27.13 8.28
C ASP A 228 14.17 25.93 7.45
N GLU A 229 14.58 24.69 7.83
CA GLU A 229 14.13 23.47 7.16
C GLU A 229 12.63 23.28 7.36
N ARG A 230 12.15 23.49 8.59
CA ARG A 230 10.74 23.39 8.94
C ARG A 230 9.88 24.38 8.14
N ALA A 231 10.35 25.63 7.99
CA ALA A 231 9.65 26.66 7.21
C ALA A 231 9.60 26.29 5.72
N ARG A 232 10.71 25.82 5.15
CA ARG A 232 10.74 25.35 3.75
C ARG A 232 9.79 24.17 3.51
N LEU A 233 9.78 23.21 4.43
CA LEU A 233 8.89 22.06 4.37
C LEU A 233 7.43 22.47 4.44
N ALA A 234 7.06 23.37 5.36
CA ALA A 234 5.70 23.90 5.48
C ALA A 234 5.27 24.61 4.18
N ALA A 235 6.13 25.43 3.60
CA ALA A 235 5.84 26.11 2.33
C ALA A 235 5.64 25.12 1.15
N LEU A 236 6.41 24.03 1.11
CA LEU A 236 6.23 22.97 0.10
C LEU A 236 4.87 22.27 0.26
N ILE A 237 4.49 21.95 1.50
CA ILE A 237 3.22 21.31 1.83
C ILE A 237 2.05 22.22 1.44
N ASP A 238 2.09 23.48 1.86
CA ASP A 238 1.06 24.47 1.53
C ASP A 238 0.91 24.65 0.00
N LYS A 239 2.04 24.70 -0.72
CA LYS A 239 2.02 24.83 -2.19
C LYS A 239 1.35 23.62 -2.85
N ALA A 240 1.64 22.40 -2.41
CA ALA A 240 1.03 21.20 -2.93
C ALA A 240 -0.47 21.14 -2.61
N HIS A 241 -0.85 21.43 -1.36
CA HIS A 241 -2.25 21.44 -0.94
C HIS A 241 -3.07 22.52 -1.66
N ASN A 242 -2.52 23.71 -1.89
CA ASN A 242 -3.18 24.76 -2.67
C ASN A 242 -3.47 24.35 -4.13
N GLN A 243 -2.75 23.36 -4.65
CA GLN A 243 -2.99 22.76 -5.97
C GLN A 243 -3.86 21.49 -5.89
N GLY A 244 -4.36 21.10 -4.71
CA GLY A 244 -5.14 19.88 -4.50
C GLY A 244 -4.31 18.59 -4.67
N ARG A 245 -3.01 18.64 -4.38
CA ARG A 245 -2.10 17.48 -4.41
C ARG A 245 -1.74 17.04 -3.01
N LEU A 246 -1.56 15.73 -2.83
CA LEU A 246 -1.16 15.10 -1.58
C LEU A 246 0.36 15.00 -1.48
N LEU A 247 0.89 14.83 -0.26
CA LEU A 247 2.32 14.68 -0.02
C LEU A 247 2.68 13.39 0.72
N ARG A 248 3.80 12.82 0.29
CA ARG A 248 4.49 11.70 0.92
C ARG A 248 6.00 11.94 0.89
N PHE A 249 6.69 11.48 1.94
CA PHE A 249 8.15 11.46 1.98
C PHE A 249 8.65 10.04 2.20
N TRP A 250 9.49 9.54 1.28
CA TRP A 250 10.16 8.25 1.42
C TRP A 250 11.58 8.41 1.95
N GLY A 251 12.22 7.33 2.43
CA GLY A 251 13.54 7.40 3.08
C GLY A 251 13.52 8.23 4.38
N ALA A 252 12.35 8.42 4.96
CA ALA A 252 12.11 9.23 6.13
C ALA A 252 12.41 8.46 7.44
N PRO A 253 12.81 9.14 8.53
CA PRO A 253 12.93 8.52 9.84
C PRO A 253 11.61 7.92 10.33
N GLN A 254 11.70 6.81 11.07
CA GLN A 254 10.53 6.09 11.57
C GLN A 254 10.54 6.08 13.11
N ASN A 255 10.23 7.24 13.72
CA ASN A 255 10.11 7.40 15.17
C ASN A 255 8.98 8.37 15.54
N ALA A 256 8.55 8.31 16.79
CA ALA A 256 7.37 9.04 17.26
C ALA A 256 7.49 10.56 17.11
N ASP A 257 8.66 11.15 17.44
CA ASP A 257 8.87 12.60 17.34
C ASP A 257 8.77 13.06 15.87
N PHE A 258 9.33 12.26 14.95
CA PHE A 258 9.24 12.53 13.54
C PHE A 258 7.79 12.45 13.02
N TRP A 259 7.08 11.38 13.35
CA TRP A 259 5.68 11.21 12.94
C TRP A 259 4.78 12.30 13.52
N MET A 260 5.04 12.72 14.77
CA MET A 260 4.31 13.82 15.41
C MET A 260 4.47 15.12 14.64
N GLU A 261 5.69 15.44 14.21
CA GLU A 261 5.97 16.69 13.50
C GLU A 261 5.36 16.66 12.09
N LEU A 262 5.42 15.52 11.37
CA LEU A 262 4.74 15.39 10.09
C LEU A 262 3.22 15.58 10.21
N ARG A 263 2.59 15.09 11.28
CA ARG A 263 1.16 15.34 11.57
C ARG A 263 0.87 16.82 11.82
N ARG A 264 1.72 17.51 12.59
CA ARG A 264 1.60 18.96 12.84
C ARG A 264 1.67 19.75 11.54
N LEU A 265 2.52 19.32 10.63
CA LEU A 265 2.69 19.92 9.31
C LEU A 265 1.65 19.45 8.30
N LYS A 266 0.74 18.54 8.68
CA LYS A 266 -0.35 18.01 7.84
C LYS A 266 0.14 17.26 6.59
N VAL A 267 1.23 16.49 6.73
CA VAL A 267 1.65 15.56 5.67
C VAL A 267 0.61 14.47 5.52
N ASP A 268 0.21 14.15 4.29
CA ASP A 268 -0.90 13.25 4.00
C ASP A 268 -0.57 11.77 4.20
N PHE A 269 0.69 11.38 3.90
CA PHE A 269 1.14 10.00 4.02
C PHE A 269 2.42 9.89 4.82
N ILE A 270 2.34 9.27 5.98
CA ILE A 270 3.47 9.02 6.88
C ILE A 270 3.91 7.57 6.73
N ASN A 271 5.08 7.39 6.12
CA ASN A 271 5.67 6.08 5.86
C ASN A 271 6.04 5.33 7.12
N THR A 272 5.73 4.04 7.17
CA THR A 272 6.29 3.14 8.15
C THR A 272 6.42 1.70 7.64
N ASP A 273 7.50 1.04 8.06
CA ASP A 273 7.69 -0.40 7.96
C ASP A 273 7.18 -1.14 9.21
N HIS A 274 6.79 -0.40 10.26
CA HIS A 274 6.46 -0.92 11.59
C HIS A 274 5.00 -0.61 11.96
N LEU A 275 4.05 -1.37 11.38
CA LEU A 275 2.61 -1.11 11.52
C LEU A 275 2.15 -1.05 12.97
N THR A 276 2.54 -2.01 13.79
CA THR A 276 2.18 -2.07 15.23
C THR A 276 2.72 -0.87 16.00
N THR A 277 3.98 -0.48 15.75
CA THR A 277 4.60 0.67 16.42
C THR A 277 3.89 1.97 16.04
N PHE A 278 3.55 2.15 14.76
CA PHE A 278 2.82 3.32 14.29
C PHE A 278 1.39 3.36 14.84
N ARG A 279 0.70 2.23 14.89
CA ARG A 279 -0.63 2.13 15.50
C ARG A 279 -0.62 2.50 16.98
N ASN A 280 0.38 2.04 17.73
CA ASN A 280 0.54 2.40 19.14
C ASN A 280 0.78 3.91 19.32
N PHE A 281 1.64 4.48 18.49
CA PHE A 281 1.84 5.93 18.43
C PHE A 281 0.53 6.67 18.13
N ASP A 282 -0.23 6.25 17.11
CA ASP A 282 -1.52 6.84 16.75
C ASP A 282 -2.51 6.79 17.91
N SER A 283 -2.60 5.67 18.61
CA SER A 283 -3.49 5.50 19.75
C SER A 283 -3.15 6.45 20.90
N GLN A 284 -1.87 6.61 21.20
CA GLN A 284 -1.39 7.57 22.21
C GLN A 284 -1.66 9.02 21.82
N TYR A 285 -1.42 9.36 20.56
CA TYR A 285 -1.70 10.70 20.02
C TYR A 285 -3.17 11.08 20.15
N ARG A 286 -4.09 10.17 19.82
CA ARG A 286 -5.54 10.42 19.91
C ARG A 286 -6.04 10.54 21.35
N THR A 287 -5.38 9.90 22.30
CA THR A 287 -5.75 9.98 23.73
C THR A 287 -5.28 11.29 24.35
N ALA A 288 -4.27 11.94 23.75
CA ALA A 288 -3.70 13.21 24.24
C ALA A 288 -4.40 14.46 23.67
N GLN A 289 -5.35 14.29 22.74
CA GLN A 289 -6.23 15.35 22.19
C GLN A 289 -7.61 15.33 22.87
#